data_0ec612d1a4d5d34e409f3899071f0d8d
#
_entry.id   0ec612d1a4d5d34e409f3899071f0d8d
#
_cell.length_a   1.000
_cell.length_b   1.000
_cell.length_c   1.000
_cell.angle_alpha   90.00
_cell.angle_beta   90.00
_cell.angle_gamma   90.00
#
_symmetry.space_group_name_H-M   'P 1'
#
loop_
_entity.id
_entity.type
_entity.pdbx_description
1 polymer ?
#
loop_
_entity_poly.entity_id
_entity_poly.type
_entity_poly.pdbx_seq_one_letter_code
_entity_poly.pdbx_strand_id
1 'polypeptide(L)'
;MNLMIDLTIPDTISAMFGQPCCRKRVGRHRSLSLGFGEKVFHTKPMKDPFYGEWEIGTYSAPWRVIQDNLLVCGSLEDVESIDELDAQIQIIEFGNISSVEMISCFDLRVILENNTYVEFLQVATGEDELVHIFGPNSLYCEYAINAGWKIGRSDVPWTQD
;
A
#
# COMPACT_ATOMS: atom_id res chain seq x y z
N MET A 1 -24.32 -20.78 -3.68
CA MET A 1 -23.67 -20.81 -2.36
C MET A 1 -22.85 -19.54 -2.21
N ASN A 2 -23.21 -18.73 -1.22
CA ASN A 2 -22.46 -17.50 -0.96
C ASN A 2 -21.21 -17.85 -0.16
N LEU A 3 -20.05 -17.76 -0.81
CA LEU A 3 -18.78 -17.85 -0.09
C LEU A 3 -18.59 -16.52 0.64
N MET A 4 -18.64 -16.56 1.96
CA MET A 4 -18.28 -15.41 2.76
C MET A 4 -16.76 -15.25 2.71
N ILE A 5 -16.30 -14.17 2.07
CA ILE A 5 -14.90 -13.83 2.08
C ILE A 5 -14.58 -13.18 3.43
N ASP A 6 -13.58 -13.69 4.10
CA ASP A 6 -13.10 -13.09 5.34
C ASP A 6 -12.35 -11.79 5.01
N LEU A 7 -12.93 -10.67 5.40
CA LEU A 7 -12.36 -9.33 5.21
C LEU A 7 -11.53 -8.87 6.41
N THR A 8 -11.26 -9.76 7.36
CA THR A 8 -10.48 -9.43 8.55
C THR A 8 -9.03 -9.13 8.19
N ILE A 9 -8.56 -7.95 8.59
CA ILE A 9 -7.17 -7.56 8.41
C ILE A 9 -6.29 -8.40 9.36
N PRO A 10 -5.15 -8.93 8.89
CA PRO A 10 -4.25 -9.70 9.75
C PRO A 10 -3.78 -8.89 10.96
N ASP A 11 -3.84 -9.49 12.14
CA ASP A 11 -3.39 -8.84 13.38
C ASP A 11 -1.93 -8.44 13.33
N THR A 12 -1.12 -9.18 12.57
CA THR A 12 0.33 -8.94 12.48
C THR A 12 0.67 -7.55 11.96
N ILE A 13 -0.21 -6.92 11.16
CA ILE A 13 0.06 -5.59 10.62
C ILE A 13 -0.36 -4.47 11.57
N SER A 14 -1.05 -4.78 12.66
CA SER A 14 -1.52 -3.75 13.59
C SER A 14 -0.37 -3.00 14.27
N ALA A 15 0.83 -3.59 14.33
CA ALA A 15 2.02 -2.92 14.85
C ALA A 15 2.47 -1.72 13.99
N MET A 16 1.99 -1.64 12.74
CA MET A 16 2.23 -0.50 11.85
C MET A 16 1.39 0.71 12.29
N PHE A 17 0.25 0.49 12.93
CA PHE A 17 -0.70 1.56 13.26
C PHE A 17 -0.12 2.51 14.31
N GLY A 18 -0.28 3.80 14.06
CA GLY A 18 0.32 4.86 14.86
C GLY A 18 1.69 5.31 14.38
N GLN A 19 2.29 4.63 13.41
CA GLN A 19 3.61 4.97 12.89
C GLN A 19 3.53 6.10 11.86
N PRO A 20 4.55 7.00 11.83
CA PRO A 20 4.54 8.11 10.87
C PRO A 20 4.87 7.62 9.46
N CYS A 21 4.26 8.27 8.47
CA CYS A 21 4.65 8.09 7.07
C CYS A 21 6.05 8.68 6.87
N CYS A 22 7.00 7.86 6.47
CA CYS A 22 8.39 8.30 6.25
C CYS A 22 8.76 8.30 4.76
N ARG A 23 7.97 7.66 3.91
CA ARG A 23 8.25 7.57 2.47
C ARG A 23 6.95 7.45 1.67
N LYS A 24 6.91 8.14 0.54
CA LYS A 24 5.86 8.01 -0.48
C LYS A 24 6.55 7.95 -1.83
N ARG A 25 6.18 7.04 -2.69
CA ARG A 25 6.80 6.96 -4.03
C ARG A 25 5.83 6.38 -5.05
N VAL A 26 5.71 7.08 -6.19
CA VAL A 26 5.09 6.53 -7.38
C VAL A 26 6.20 5.98 -8.26
N GLY A 27 6.12 4.71 -8.59
CA GLY A 27 7.12 4.01 -9.39
C GLY A 27 6.59 3.54 -10.74
N ARG A 28 7.30 2.56 -11.29
CA ARG A 28 6.98 1.97 -12.58
C ARG A 28 5.51 1.52 -12.64
N HIS A 29 4.88 1.70 -13.79
CA HIS A 29 3.47 1.38 -14.03
C HIS A 29 2.51 2.14 -13.09
N ARG A 30 2.93 3.30 -12.61
CA ARG A 30 2.17 4.13 -11.67
C ARG A 30 1.84 3.39 -10.36
N SER A 31 2.70 2.44 -9.97
CA SER A 31 2.58 1.78 -8.69
C SER A 31 2.81 2.78 -7.56
N LEU A 32 2.13 2.57 -6.44
CA LEU A 32 2.29 3.41 -5.25
C LEU A 32 2.89 2.56 -4.14
N SER A 33 3.89 3.09 -3.46
CA SER A 33 4.41 2.51 -2.23
C SER A 33 4.50 3.57 -1.14
N LEU A 34 4.10 3.18 0.07
CA LEU A 34 4.06 4.03 1.25
C LEU A 34 4.89 3.38 2.35
N GLY A 35 5.83 4.11 2.93
CA GLY A 35 6.65 3.64 4.03
C GLY A 35 6.22 4.27 5.34
N PHE A 36 6.17 3.48 6.40
CA PHE A 36 5.79 3.91 7.75
C PHE A 36 6.79 3.41 8.78
N GLY A 37 6.97 4.19 9.84
CA GLY A 37 7.86 3.85 10.92
C GLY A 37 9.27 4.41 10.71
N GLU A 38 10.26 3.69 11.21
CA GLU A 38 11.65 4.11 11.10
C GLU A 38 12.17 3.94 9.66
N LYS A 39 13.14 4.78 9.31
CA LYS A 39 13.81 4.69 8.02
C LYS A 39 14.88 3.60 8.08
N VAL A 40 14.87 2.71 7.08
CA VAL A 40 15.86 1.65 6.92
C VAL A 40 16.67 1.98 5.67
N PHE A 41 17.94 2.31 5.85
CA PHE A 41 18.77 2.80 4.75
C PHE A 41 19.29 1.64 3.90
N HIS A 42 19.25 1.83 2.59
CA HIS A 42 19.83 0.88 1.65
C HIS A 42 21.36 0.90 1.75
N THR A 43 21.96 -0.25 1.46
CA THR A 43 23.41 -0.38 1.36
C THR A 43 23.93 -0.02 -0.05
N LYS A 44 23.02 0.09 -1.02
CA LYS A 44 23.34 0.43 -2.41
C LYS A 44 22.63 1.73 -2.79
N PRO A 45 23.19 2.54 -3.74
CA PRO A 45 22.52 3.72 -4.23
C PRO A 45 21.19 3.37 -4.89
N MET A 46 20.10 4.03 -4.45
CA MET A 46 18.76 3.89 -5.00
C MET A 46 18.10 5.26 -5.04
N LYS A 47 17.01 5.41 -5.81
CA LYS A 47 16.28 6.67 -5.95
C LYS A 47 15.89 7.22 -4.57
N ASP A 48 15.33 6.36 -3.71
CA ASP A 48 15.15 6.68 -2.30
C ASP A 48 16.31 6.05 -1.52
N PRO A 49 16.98 6.81 -0.65
CA PRO A 49 18.10 6.27 0.12
C PRO A 49 17.66 5.28 1.20
N PHE A 50 16.36 5.20 1.48
CA PHE A 50 15.81 4.36 2.53
C PHE A 50 14.42 3.85 2.13
N TYR A 51 13.94 2.84 2.85
CA TYR A 51 12.54 2.41 2.86
C TYR A 51 12.03 2.47 4.31
N GLY A 52 10.72 2.38 4.49
CA GLY A 52 10.14 2.35 5.82
C GLY A 52 10.26 0.98 6.46
N GLU A 53 10.30 0.94 7.77
CA GLU A 53 10.21 -0.30 8.54
C GLU A 53 9.00 -1.12 8.10
N TRP A 54 7.92 -0.44 7.78
CA TRP A 54 6.72 -0.99 7.15
C TRP A 54 6.54 -0.35 5.79
N GLU A 55 6.23 -1.16 4.78
CA GLU A 55 5.93 -0.68 3.44
C GLU A 55 4.64 -1.33 2.97
N ILE A 56 3.68 -0.49 2.52
CA ILE A 56 2.45 -0.96 1.89
C ILE A 56 2.38 -0.38 0.49
N GLY A 57 2.03 -1.20 -0.48
CA GLY A 57 1.96 -0.76 -1.85
C GLY A 57 1.25 -1.71 -2.78
N THR A 58 1.27 -1.36 -4.05
CA THR A 58 0.73 -2.16 -5.13
C THR A 58 1.69 -2.16 -6.31
N TYR A 59 1.64 -3.21 -7.14
CA TYR A 59 2.41 -3.22 -8.39
C TYR A 59 1.65 -2.57 -9.54
N SER A 60 0.36 -2.84 -9.67
CA SER A 60 -0.41 -2.39 -10.83
C SER A 60 -1.84 -1.96 -10.52
N ALA A 61 -2.32 -2.14 -9.30
CA ALA A 61 -3.68 -1.74 -8.97
C ALA A 61 -3.81 -0.22 -8.97
N PRO A 62 -4.91 0.32 -9.51
CA PRO A 62 -5.21 1.74 -9.38
C PRO A 62 -5.36 2.15 -7.92
N TRP A 63 -5.01 3.38 -7.65
CA TRP A 63 -5.11 3.96 -6.32
C TRP A 63 -5.55 5.41 -6.41
N ARG A 64 -6.08 5.93 -5.32
CA ARG A 64 -6.44 7.33 -5.18
C ARG A 64 -6.25 7.81 -3.76
N VAL A 65 -6.02 9.10 -3.61
CA VAL A 65 -5.87 9.77 -2.32
C VAL A 65 -7.03 10.73 -2.13
N ILE A 66 -7.71 10.57 -0.99
CA ILE A 66 -8.83 11.42 -0.60
C ILE A 66 -8.42 12.18 0.65
N GLN A 67 -8.58 13.49 0.65
CA GLN A 67 -8.29 14.34 1.80
C GLN A 67 -9.41 15.36 1.96
N ASP A 68 -9.96 15.46 3.17
CA ASP A 68 -11.09 16.35 3.48
C ASP A 68 -12.28 16.16 2.54
N ASN A 69 -12.58 14.91 2.22
CA ASN A 69 -13.64 14.47 1.31
C ASN A 69 -13.46 14.93 -0.15
N LEU A 70 -12.25 15.33 -0.52
CA LEU A 70 -11.90 15.69 -1.89
C LEU A 70 -10.92 14.67 -2.47
N LEU A 71 -11.13 14.30 -3.72
CA LEU A 71 -10.16 13.49 -4.45
C LEU A 71 -9.00 14.42 -4.84
N VAL A 72 -7.83 14.18 -4.25
CA VAL A 72 -6.68 15.09 -4.42
C VAL A 72 -5.58 14.54 -5.32
N CYS A 73 -5.54 13.22 -5.52
CA CYS A 73 -4.56 12.58 -6.42
C CYS A 73 -5.02 11.17 -6.74
N GLY A 74 -4.67 10.67 -7.91
CA GLY A 74 -4.96 9.29 -8.30
C GLY A 74 -4.02 8.76 -9.37
N SER A 75 -3.98 7.45 -9.52
CA SER A 75 -3.06 6.76 -10.46
C SER A 75 -3.33 7.07 -11.92
N LEU A 76 -4.54 7.51 -12.25
CA LEU A 76 -4.94 7.80 -13.62
C LEU A 76 -4.92 9.31 -13.95
N GLU A 77 -4.20 10.11 -13.15
CA GLU A 77 -4.03 11.53 -13.44
C GLU A 77 -3.48 11.77 -14.85
N ASP A 78 -3.94 12.84 -15.49
CA ASP A 78 -3.45 13.26 -16.81
C ASP A 78 -2.11 13.99 -16.62
N VAL A 79 -1.05 13.23 -16.58
CA VAL A 79 0.33 13.70 -16.44
C VAL A 79 1.19 13.10 -17.54
N GLU A 80 2.27 13.77 -17.90
CA GLU A 80 3.17 13.32 -18.97
C GLU A 80 4.19 12.30 -18.48
N SER A 81 4.46 12.23 -17.17
CA SER A 81 5.47 11.32 -16.64
C SER A 81 5.12 10.84 -15.24
N ILE A 82 5.76 9.73 -14.85
CA ILE A 82 5.67 9.21 -13.48
C ILE A 82 6.24 10.23 -12.49
N ASP A 83 7.28 10.96 -12.86
CA ASP A 83 7.88 11.97 -11.98
C ASP A 83 6.89 13.10 -11.65
N GLU A 84 6.05 13.50 -12.59
CA GLU A 84 4.99 14.47 -12.32
C GLU A 84 3.95 13.92 -11.34
N LEU A 85 3.55 12.68 -11.50
CA LEU A 85 2.59 12.03 -10.59
C LEU A 85 3.20 11.89 -9.20
N ASP A 86 4.47 11.49 -9.14
CA ASP A 86 5.19 11.40 -7.87
C ASP A 86 5.28 12.76 -7.17
N ALA A 87 5.55 13.82 -7.92
CA ALA A 87 5.59 15.17 -7.36
C ALA A 87 4.24 15.57 -6.75
N GLN A 88 3.13 15.18 -7.37
CA GLN A 88 1.80 15.46 -6.83
C GLN A 88 1.58 14.76 -5.49
N ILE A 89 2.04 13.52 -5.34
CA ILE A 89 1.83 12.80 -4.08
C ILE A 89 2.78 13.29 -2.98
N GLN A 90 3.98 13.76 -3.34
CA GLN A 90 4.96 14.23 -2.36
C GLN A 90 4.47 15.43 -1.55
N ILE A 91 3.63 16.28 -2.12
CA ILE A 91 3.14 17.48 -1.41
C ILE A 91 1.97 17.20 -0.46
N ILE A 92 1.40 16.01 -0.49
CA ILE A 92 0.30 15.63 0.40
C ILE A 92 0.88 15.12 1.72
N GLU A 93 0.51 15.73 2.83
CA GLU A 93 0.93 15.26 4.14
C GLU A 93 0.02 14.13 4.61
N PHE A 94 0.63 12.98 4.91
CA PHE A 94 -0.11 11.80 5.33
C PHE A 94 -0.18 11.65 6.86
N GLY A 95 0.79 12.17 7.59
CA GLY A 95 0.85 11.98 9.04
C GLY A 95 1.07 10.50 9.41
N ASN A 96 0.49 10.10 10.53
CA ASN A 96 0.60 8.71 10.98
C ASN A 96 -0.48 7.85 10.34
N ILE A 97 -0.18 6.57 10.13
CA ILE A 97 -1.22 5.62 9.73
C ILE A 97 -2.08 5.25 10.94
N SER A 98 -3.40 5.33 10.79
CA SER A 98 -4.34 4.98 11.84
C SER A 98 -4.78 3.52 11.76
N SER A 99 -5.11 3.07 10.56
CA SER A 99 -5.57 1.70 10.34
C SER A 99 -5.60 1.35 8.86
N VAL A 100 -5.87 0.09 8.59
CA VAL A 100 -6.14 -0.43 7.25
C VAL A 100 -7.47 -1.17 7.33
N GLU A 101 -8.34 -0.96 6.36
CA GLU A 101 -9.63 -1.66 6.31
C GLU A 101 -9.94 -2.10 4.89
N MET A 102 -10.69 -3.21 4.79
CA MET A 102 -11.28 -3.62 3.51
C MET A 102 -12.60 -2.87 3.36
N ILE A 103 -12.73 -2.06 2.30
CA ILE A 103 -14.00 -1.39 1.97
C ILE A 103 -14.98 -2.44 1.46
N SER A 104 -14.47 -3.40 0.70
CA SER A 104 -15.17 -4.55 0.17
C SER A 104 -14.14 -5.64 -0.10
N CYS A 105 -14.56 -6.79 -0.65
CA CYS A 105 -13.58 -7.81 -1.07
C CYS A 105 -12.72 -7.36 -2.26
N PHE A 106 -13.00 -6.20 -2.85
CA PHE A 106 -12.28 -5.68 -4.03
C PHE A 106 -11.40 -4.48 -3.73
N ASP A 107 -11.65 -3.77 -2.64
CA ASP A 107 -11.00 -2.48 -2.39
C ASP A 107 -10.51 -2.38 -0.96
N LEU A 108 -9.32 -1.80 -0.81
CA LEU A 108 -8.69 -1.62 0.50
C LEU A 108 -8.42 -0.14 0.73
N ARG A 109 -8.65 0.31 1.97
CA ARG A 109 -8.40 1.69 2.38
C ARG A 109 -7.35 1.75 3.47
N VAL A 110 -6.34 2.60 3.26
CA VAL A 110 -5.38 2.98 4.30
C VAL A 110 -5.89 4.28 4.91
N ILE A 111 -6.14 4.26 6.20
CA ILE A 111 -6.65 5.43 6.94
C ILE A 111 -5.48 6.11 7.62
N LEU A 112 -5.32 7.39 7.31
CA LEU A 112 -4.23 8.23 7.80
C LEU A 112 -4.78 9.34 8.67
N GLU A 113 -3.90 10.12 9.29
CA GLU A 113 -4.31 11.33 10.01
C GLU A 113 -4.82 12.41 9.07
N ASN A 114 -5.38 13.46 9.64
CA ASN A 114 -5.82 14.65 8.89
C ASN A 114 -6.92 14.36 7.86
N ASN A 115 -7.82 13.41 8.20
CA ASN A 115 -8.94 13.04 7.33
C ASN A 115 -8.46 12.64 5.93
N THR A 116 -7.38 11.88 5.87
CA THR A 116 -6.71 11.45 4.63
C THR A 116 -6.83 9.94 4.48
N TYR A 117 -7.20 9.50 3.28
CA TYR A 117 -7.32 8.09 2.93
C TYR A 117 -6.56 7.79 1.66
N VAL A 118 -5.92 6.63 1.60
CA VAL A 118 -5.41 6.08 0.34
C VAL A 118 -6.17 4.80 0.06
N GLU A 119 -6.77 4.72 -1.12
CA GLU A 119 -7.55 3.56 -1.53
C GLU A 119 -6.86 2.84 -2.68
N PHE A 120 -6.76 1.52 -2.56
CA PHE A 120 -6.27 0.63 -3.61
C PHE A 120 -7.48 -0.12 -4.16
N LEU A 121 -7.65 -0.10 -5.49
CA LEU A 121 -8.90 -0.48 -6.14
C LEU A 121 -8.67 -1.65 -7.10
N GLN A 122 -9.48 -2.70 -6.96
CA GLN A 122 -9.45 -3.83 -7.90
C GLN A 122 -10.35 -3.49 -9.08
N VAL A 123 -9.74 -3.30 -10.25
CA VAL A 123 -10.48 -2.92 -11.47
C VAL A 123 -10.26 -3.89 -12.62
N ALA A 124 -9.66 -5.03 -12.35
CA ALA A 124 -9.44 -6.09 -13.32
C ALA A 124 -9.73 -7.44 -12.69
N THR A 125 -10.03 -8.44 -13.53
CA THR A 125 -10.36 -9.79 -13.06
C THR A 125 -9.14 -10.67 -12.81
N GLY A 126 -7.93 -10.14 -13.01
CA GLY A 126 -6.66 -10.85 -12.80
C GLY A 126 -6.45 -11.27 -11.36
N GLU A 127 -5.52 -12.20 -11.18
CA GLU A 127 -5.21 -12.82 -9.88
C GLU A 127 -4.05 -12.13 -9.14
N ASP A 128 -3.55 -11.01 -9.67
CA ASP A 128 -2.46 -10.26 -9.05
C ASP A 128 -2.93 -9.69 -7.70
N GLU A 129 -1.99 -9.55 -6.78
CA GLU A 129 -2.32 -8.96 -5.50
C GLU A 129 -2.79 -7.51 -5.65
N LEU A 130 -3.80 -7.16 -4.87
CA LEU A 130 -4.27 -5.79 -4.74
C LEU A 130 -3.23 -4.95 -4.01
N VAL A 131 -2.74 -5.47 -2.88
CA VAL A 131 -1.71 -4.83 -2.07
C VAL A 131 -0.75 -5.86 -1.52
N HIS A 132 0.47 -5.41 -1.23
CA HIS A 132 1.46 -6.15 -0.47
C HIS A 132 1.97 -5.28 0.68
N ILE A 133 2.33 -5.92 1.77
CA ILE A 133 2.85 -5.26 2.97
C ILE A 133 4.12 -5.97 3.39
N PHE A 134 5.21 -5.21 3.49
CA PHE A 134 6.47 -5.69 4.07
C PHE A 134 6.60 -5.10 5.46
N GLY A 135 7.00 -5.90 6.42
CA GLY A 135 7.21 -5.47 7.79
C GLY A 135 8.54 -5.92 8.36
N PRO A 136 8.81 -5.61 9.64
CA PRO A 136 10.05 -6.02 10.30
C PRO A 136 10.20 -7.53 10.33
N ASN A 137 11.47 -8.00 10.44
CA ASN A 137 11.80 -9.42 10.55
C ASN A 137 11.33 -10.24 9.34
N SER A 138 11.42 -9.64 8.16
CA SER A 138 11.03 -10.27 6.89
C SER A 138 9.55 -10.66 6.81
N LEU A 139 8.69 -9.97 7.55
CA LEU A 139 7.24 -10.18 7.44
C LEU A 139 6.77 -9.75 6.05
N TYR A 140 5.94 -10.57 5.44
CA TYR A 140 5.29 -10.29 4.17
C TYR A 140 3.83 -10.69 4.22
N CYS A 141 2.95 -9.79 3.81
CA CYS A 141 1.52 -10.05 3.66
C CYS A 141 1.08 -9.57 2.30
N GLU A 142 0.12 -10.25 1.70
CA GLU A 142 -0.52 -9.78 0.47
C GLU A 142 -2.01 -10.09 0.50
N TYR A 143 -2.78 -9.28 -0.19
CA TYR A 143 -4.20 -9.53 -0.43
C TYR A 143 -4.47 -9.59 -1.92
N ALA A 144 -5.14 -10.66 -2.35
CA ALA A 144 -5.60 -10.84 -3.72
C ALA A 144 -7.06 -11.27 -3.71
N ILE A 145 -7.82 -10.84 -4.73
CA ILE A 145 -9.21 -11.30 -4.88
C ILE A 145 -9.21 -12.83 -5.05
N ASN A 146 -10.24 -13.47 -4.54
CA ASN A 146 -10.44 -14.92 -4.58
C ASN A 146 -9.46 -15.74 -3.74
N ALA A 147 -8.41 -15.14 -3.20
CA ALA A 147 -7.42 -15.81 -2.35
C ALA A 147 -7.45 -15.28 -0.90
N GLY A 148 -7.83 -14.00 -0.72
CA GLY A 148 -7.79 -13.37 0.59
C GLY A 148 -6.37 -13.00 1.01
N TRP A 149 -6.16 -12.84 2.30
CA TRP A 149 -4.86 -12.50 2.86
C TRP A 149 -3.96 -13.72 2.95
N LYS A 150 -2.71 -13.54 2.55
CA LYS A 150 -1.63 -14.51 2.77
C LYS A 150 -0.56 -13.84 3.60
N ILE A 151 -0.03 -14.57 4.58
CA ILE A 151 1.02 -14.11 5.49
C ILE A 151 2.19 -15.06 5.36
N GLY A 152 3.40 -14.53 5.24
CA GLY A 152 4.61 -15.31 5.09
C GLY A 152 5.86 -14.48 5.36
N ARG A 153 6.95 -14.90 4.77
CA ARG A 153 8.24 -14.23 4.89
C ARG A 153 8.74 -13.79 3.52
N SER A 154 9.32 -12.61 3.46
CA SER A 154 9.90 -12.08 2.23
C SER A 154 11.26 -12.70 1.89
N ASP A 155 11.92 -13.35 2.85
CA ASP A 155 13.25 -13.93 2.70
C ASP A 155 13.25 -15.41 2.28
N VAL A 156 12.07 -16.01 2.10
CA VAL A 156 11.94 -17.39 1.63
C VAL A 156 10.96 -17.42 0.45
N PRO A 157 11.21 -18.31 -0.54
CA PRO A 157 10.27 -18.46 -1.65
C PRO A 157 8.91 -18.96 -1.15
N TRP A 158 7.84 -18.43 -1.73
CA TRP A 158 6.50 -18.92 -1.46
C TRP A 158 6.28 -20.17 -2.32
N THR A 159 5.88 -21.24 -1.65
CA THR A 159 5.52 -22.46 -2.36
C THR A 159 4.11 -22.28 -2.92
N GLN A 160 3.97 -22.61 -4.21
CA GLN A 160 2.64 -22.71 -4.83
C GLN A 160 2.08 -24.09 -4.48
N ASP A 161 1.04 -24.08 -3.69
CA ASP A 161 0.25 -25.29 -3.42
C ASP A 161 -0.93 -25.37 -4.39
#